data_5fd6eac45d0d4b1b3a1cee348850fad9
#
_entry.id   5fd6eac45d0d4b1b3a1cee348850fad9
#
_cell.length_a   1.000
_cell.length_b   1.000
_cell.length_c   1.000
_cell.angle_alpha   90.00
_cell.angle_beta   90.00
_cell.angle_gamma   90.00
#
_symmetry.space_group_name_H-M   'P 1'
#
loop_
_entity.id
_entity.type
_entity.pdbx_description
1 polymer ?
#
loop_
_entity_poly.entity_id
_entity_poly.type
_entity_poly.pdbx_seq_one_letter_code
_entity_poly.pdbx_strand_id
1 'polypeptide(L)'
;MEKIDSFIFDLDGTLLDTVSDIKEAVNYSLIKHHLKERTLDEIISFIGHGSMHLIKEAIAGNDSLFDSVFETYYKYYENHFNVFTKPYDGIIESLEHAKSCGIRLYIYTNKPYEMTESLVKYHFKKDLFSKVVSIKKTDRTFKPDPSLFLKEVEKENISFEDSFYFGDSEVDIMTAKNLNIENMVSVTYGYKTREFLENFSIKPKYLIDDAREIKDIVDRVYN
;
A
#
# COMPACT_ATOMS: atom_id res chain seq x y z
N MET A 1 16.95 -19.98 -16.83
CA MET A 1 16.48 -19.64 -15.47
C MET A 1 15.52 -18.46 -15.61
N GLU A 2 14.31 -18.57 -15.14
CA GLU A 2 13.39 -17.46 -15.07
C GLU A 2 14.03 -16.40 -14.15
N LYS A 3 14.21 -15.19 -14.64
CA LYS A 3 14.83 -14.10 -13.88
C LYS A 3 13.69 -13.21 -13.37
N ILE A 4 13.64 -12.98 -12.07
CA ILE A 4 12.73 -11.96 -11.53
C ILE A 4 13.28 -10.58 -11.90
N ASP A 5 12.46 -9.76 -12.55
CA ASP A 5 12.83 -8.40 -12.95
C ASP A 5 12.63 -7.41 -11.81
N SER A 6 11.43 -7.40 -11.22
CA SER A 6 11.11 -6.45 -10.17
C SER A 6 10.04 -6.94 -9.19
N PHE A 7 10.06 -6.37 -7.99
CA PHE A 7 9.00 -6.45 -7.01
C PHE A 7 8.35 -5.08 -6.86
N ILE A 8 7.03 -5.05 -6.94
CA ILE A 8 6.21 -3.85 -6.78
C ILE A 8 5.34 -4.05 -5.55
N PHE A 9 5.40 -3.14 -4.60
CA PHE A 9 4.72 -3.26 -3.31
C PHE A 9 3.69 -2.15 -3.12
N ASP A 10 2.56 -2.47 -2.51
CA ASP A 10 1.80 -1.46 -1.78
C ASP A 10 2.55 -1.07 -0.50
N LEU A 11 2.11 -0.02 0.17
CA LEU A 11 2.73 0.49 1.40
C LEU A 11 1.91 0.14 2.64
N ASP A 12 0.68 0.67 2.73
CA ASP A 12 -0.19 0.55 3.91
C ASP A 12 -0.78 -0.87 3.99
N GLY A 13 -0.48 -1.62 5.05
CA GLY A 13 -0.92 -3.02 5.20
C GLY A 13 -0.03 -4.04 4.48
N THR A 14 0.98 -3.59 3.75
CA THR A 14 1.91 -4.48 3.02
C THR A 14 3.34 -4.36 3.51
N LEU A 15 3.93 -3.17 3.44
CA LEU A 15 5.27 -2.89 3.95
C LEU A 15 5.24 -2.33 5.37
N LEU A 16 4.23 -1.48 5.66
CA LEU A 16 4.09 -0.78 6.93
C LEU A 16 2.69 -1.04 7.53
N ASP A 17 2.65 -1.30 8.84
CA ASP A 17 1.43 -1.24 9.63
C ASP A 17 1.17 0.21 10.03
N THR A 18 0.27 0.87 9.31
CA THR A 18 -0.06 2.30 9.46
C THR A 18 -1.45 2.54 10.04
N VAL A 19 -2.22 1.48 10.31
CA VAL A 19 -3.66 1.57 10.63
C VAL A 19 -3.95 2.37 11.89
N SER A 20 -3.08 2.28 12.91
CA SER A 20 -3.28 2.99 14.17
C SER A 20 -3.20 4.51 13.96
N ASP A 21 -2.20 5.00 13.23
CA ASP A 21 -2.06 6.42 12.94
C ASP A 21 -3.19 6.95 12.05
N ILE A 22 -3.64 6.14 11.06
CA ILE A 22 -4.80 6.47 10.22
C ILE A 22 -6.07 6.58 11.07
N LYS A 23 -6.33 5.59 11.94
CA LYS A 23 -7.50 5.58 12.83
C LYS A 23 -7.53 6.79 13.75
N GLU A 24 -6.41 7.11 14.40
CA GLU A 24 -6.30 8.27 15.28
C GLU A 24 -6.62 9.57 14.52
N ALA A 25 -6.07 9.75 13.31
CA ALA A 25 -6.31 10.94 12.51
C ALA A 25 -7.79 11.06 12.05
N VAL A 26 -8.40 9.95 11.63
CA VAL A 26 -9.82 9.92 11.26
C VAL A 26 -10.68 10.28 12.47
N ASN A 27 -10.50 9.60 13.60
CA ASN A 27 -11.31 9.82 14.78
C ASN A 27 -11.10 11.22 15.37
N TYR A 28 -9.88 11.73 15.38
CA TYR A 28 -9.64 13.14 15.74
C TYR A 28 -10.49 14.09 14.90
N SER A 29 -10.52 13.89 13.59
CA SER A 29 -11.29 14.75 12.67
C SER A 29 -12.80 14.62 12.90
N LEU A 30 -13.30 13.41 13.09
CA LEU A 30 -14.71 13.15 13.36
C LEU A 30 -15.17 13.82 14.68
N ILE A 31 -14.40 13.67 15.76
CA ILE A 31 -14.69 14.30 17.06
C ILE A 31 -14.75 15.83 16.93
N LYS A 32 -13.80 16.44 16.21
CA LYS A 32 -13.76 17.90 15.98
C LYS A 32 -15.00 18.42 15.27
N HIS A 33 -15.66 17.59 14.48
CA HIS A 33 -16.88 17.91 13.74
C HIS A 33 -18.16 17.30 14.38
N HIS A 34 -18.08 16.86 15.66
CA HIS A 34 -19.19 16.29 16.41
C HIS A 34 -19.81 15.03 15.76
N LEU A 35 -18.99 14.27 15.02
CA LEU A 35 -19.37 13.00 14.41
C LEU A 35 -18.93 11.83 15.31
N LYS A 36 -19.60 10.68 15.14
CA LYS A 36 -19.28 9.45 15.87
C LYS A 36 -17.94 8.88 15.37
N GLU A 37 -17.11 8.46 16.32
CA GLU A 37 -15.87 7.75 16.04
C GLU A 37 -16.10 6.42 15.29
N ARG A 38 -15.10 5.98 14.55
CA ARG A 38 -15.06 4.69 13.87
C ARG A 38 -14.19 3.70 14.62
N THR A 39 -14.66 2.45 14.62
CA THR A 39 -13.89 1.32 15.15
C THR A 39 -12.69 1.01 14.23
N LEU A 40 -11.78 0.18 14.72
CA LEU A 40 -10.64 -0.26 13.92
C LEU A 40 -11.10 -1.03 12.68
N ASP A 41 -12.08 -1.93 12.83
CA ASP A 41 -12.60 -2.74 11.71
C ASP A 41 -13.29 -1.89 10.65
N GLU A 42 -14.04 -0.84 11.06
CA GLU A 42 -14.60 0.12 10.11
C GLU A 42 -13.49 0.84 9.33
N ILE A 43 -12.46 1.34 10.02
CA ILE A 43 -11.32 2.02 9.37
C ILE A 43 -10.61 1.09 8.39
N ILE A 44 -10.33 -0.15 8.79
CA ILE A 44 -9.72 -1.17 7.93
C ILE A 44 -10.57 -1.39 6.66
N SER A 45 -11.90 -1.40 6.79
CA SER A 45 -12.77 -1.58 5.62
C SER A 45 -12.75 -0.40 4.64
N PHE A 46 -12.34 0.79 5.08
CA PHE A 46 -12.27 2.00 4.26
C PHE A 46 -10.91 2.24 3.60
N ILE A 47 -9.84 1.56 4.09
CA ILE A 47 -8.47 1.71 3.56
C ILE A 47 -8.33 1.01 2.19
N GLY A 48 -7.42 1.53 1.35
CA GLY A 48 -7.06 0.98 0.04
C GLY A 48 -7.37 1.93 -1.12
N HIS A 49 -8.48 2.67 -1.03
CA HIS A 49 -8.95 3.58 -2.09
C HIS A 49 -8.50 5.04 -1.93
N GLY A 50 -7.54 5.30 -1.03
CA GLY A 50 -6.98 6.62 -0.75
C GLY A 50 -7.78 7.44 0.26
N SER A 51 -7.18 8.55 0.72
CA SER A 51 -7.69 9.35 1.85
C SER A 51 -9.04 10.01 1.60
N MET A 52 -9.37 10.37 0.36
CA MET A 52 -10.70 10.95 0.05
C MET A 52 -11.82 9.92 0.25
N HIS A 53 -11.62 8.70 -0.22
CA HIS A 53 -12.57 7.60 -0.01
C HIS A 53 -12.71 7.27 1.48
N LEU A 54 -11.58 7.14 2.18
CA LEU A 54 -11.54 6.88 3.63
C LEU A 54 -12.43 7.88 4.41
N ILE A 55 -12.29 9.18 4.16
CA ILE A 55 -13.06 10.20 4.86
C ILE A 55 -14.53 10.18 4.42
N LYS A 56 -14.82 9.93 3.14
CA LYS A 56 -16.19 9.82 2.65
C LYS A 56 -16.97 8.70 3.35
N GLU A 57 -16.34 7.54 3.51
CA GLU A 57 -16.95 6.43 4.27
C GLU A 57 -17.07 6.76 5.77
N ALA A 58 -16.02 7.38 6.34
CA ALA A 58 -16.00 7.70 7.76
C ALA A 58 -17.10 8.68 8.20
N ILE A 59 -17.48 9.66 7.36
CA ILE A 59 -18.55 10.64 7.66
C ILE A 59 -19.97 10.07 7.52
N ALA A 60 -20.14 8.85 6.97
CA ALA A 60 -21.41 8.11 6.90
C ALA A 60 -22.59 8.96 6.38
N GLY A 61 -22.45 9.57 5.22
CA GLY A 61 -23.51 10.33 4.53
C GLY A 61 -23.66 11.78 4.99
N ASN A 62 -22.80 12.28 5.90
CA ASN A 62 -22.77 13.71 6.25
C ASN A 62 -21.97 14.51 5.20
N ASP A 63 -22.31 14.38 3.92
CA ASP A 63 -21.52 14.87 2.77
C ASP A 63 -21.23 16.38 2.83
N SER A 64 -22.11 17.18 3.44
CA SER A 64 -21.89 18.63 3.63
C SER A 64 -20.68 18.95 4.52
N LEU A 65 -20.19 17.99 5.31
CA LEU A 65 -19.04 18.15 6.20
C LEU A 65 -17.74 17.61 5.57
N PHE A 66 -17.80 17.02 4.36
CA PHE A 66 -16.65 16.34 3.76
C PHE A 66 -15.40 17.21 3.73
N ASP A 67 -15.48 18.40 3.14
CA ASP A 67 -14.33 19.28 2.97
C ASP A 67 -13.69 19.67 4.31
N SER A 68 -14.53 20.00 5.30
CA SER A 68 -14.04 20.44 6.61
C SER A 68 -13.45 19.29 7.44
N VAL A 69 -14.04 18.08 7.36
CA VAL A 69 -13.51 16.88 8.02
C VAL A 69 -12.22 16.45 7.33
N PHE A 70 -12.17 16.45 6.00
CA PHE A 70 -10.99 16.11 5.23
C PHE A 70 -9.80 17.04 5.52
N GLU A 71 -10.05 18.36 5.57
CA GLU A 71 -9.02 19.34 5.92
C GLU A 71 -8.47 19.09 7.34
N THR A 72 -9.37 18.82 8.31
CA THR A 72 -8.97 18.54 9.70
C THR A 72 -8.18 17.24 9.78
N TYR A 73 -8.63 16.18 9.12
CA TYR A 73 -7.92 14.90 8.99
C TYR A 73 -6.52 15.12 8.43
N TYR A 74 -6.41 15.80 7.29
CA TYR A 74 -5.14 15.97 6.60
C TYR A 74 -4.13 16.73 7.45
N LYS A 75 -4.54 17.85 8.07
CA LYS A 75 -3.69 18.65 8.97
C LYS A 75 -3.22 17.89 10.21
N TYR A 76 -4.08 17.04 10.76
CA TYR A 76 -3.69 16.21 11.90
C TYR A 76 -2.74 15.10 11.46
N TYR A 77 -3.11 14.36 10.43
CA TYR A 77 -2.35 13.23 9.92
C TYR A 77 -0.95 13.63 9.43
N GLU A 78 -0.82 14.78 8.77
CA GLU A 78 0.47 15.33 8.32
C GLU A 78 1.52 15.44 9.45
N ASN A 79 1.09 15.60 10.70
CA ASN A 79 1.97 15.72 11.86
C ASN A 79 2.00 14.47 12.76
N HIS A 80 1.15 13.46 12.48
CA HIS A 80 1.00 12.28 13.34
C HIS A 80 0.99 10.95 12.55
N PHE A 81 1.43 10.93 11.31
CA PHE A 81 1.37 9.75 10.43
C PHE A 81 2.42 8.66 10.76
N ASN A 82 3.33 8.91 11.69
CA ASN A 82 4.43 8.03 12.07
C ASN A 82 4.63 7.98 13.58
N VAL A 83 3.56 7.84 14.35
CA VAL A 83 3.60 7.68 15.82
C VAL A 83 3.61 6.20 16.18
N PHE A 84 2.75 5.40 15.59
CA PHE A 84 2.60 3.96 15.79
C PHE A 84 3.04 3.13 14.58
N THR A 85 3.22 3.78 13.44
CA THR A 85 3.62 3.14 12.17
C THR A 85 4.96 2.42 12.31
N LYS A 86 5.02 1.17 11.83
CA LYS A 86 6.23 0.35 11.83
C LYS A 86 6.23 -0.62 10.64
N PRO A 87 7.41 -1.05 10.16
CA PRO A 87 7.50 -2.16 9.22
C PRO A 87 6.93 -3.45 9.83
N TYR A 88 6.30 -4.28 8.99
CA TYR A 88 5.97 -5.64 9.41
C TYR A 88 7.25 -6.45 9.69
N ASP A 89 7.16 -7.40 10.62
CA ASP A 89 8.29 -8.24 10.98
C ASP A 89 8.83 -9.02 9.77
N GLY A 90 10.13 -8.94 9.52
CA GLY A 90 10.79 -9.59 8.40
C GLY A 90 10.80 -8.82 7.08
N ILE A 91 10.08 -7.69 6.97
CA ILE A 91 10.04 -6.88 5.74
C ILE A 91 11.44 -6.36 5.37
N ILE A 92 12.13 -5.72 6.30
CA ILE A 92 13.43 -5.09 6.01
C ILE A 92 14.42 -6.11 5.45
N GLU A 93 14.56 -7.26 6.13
CA GLU A 93 15.47 -8.31 5.74
C GLU A 93 15.10 -8.93 4.39
N SER A 94 13.81 -9.07 4.12
CA SER A 94 13.32 -9.64 2.85
C SER A 94 13.57 -8.71 1.67
N LEU A 95 13.35 -7.39 1.85
CA LEU A 95 13.63 -6.40 0.82
C LEU A 95 15.14 -6.29 0.55
N GLU A 96 15.98 -6.28 1.58
CA GLU A 96 17.43 -6.24 1.45
C GLU A 96 17.97 -7.49 0.73
N HIS A 97 17.41 -8.65 1.03
CA HIS A 97 17.75 -9.91 0.35
C HIS A 97 17.38 -9.82 -1.14
N ALA A 98 16.14 -9.46 -1.47
CA ALA A 98 15.71 -9.31 -2.86
C ALA A 98 16.61 -8.31 -3.63
N LYS A 99 16.93 -7.17 -3.02
CA LYS A 99 17.85 -6.19 -3.58
C LYS A 99 19.24 -6.76 -3.84
N SER A 100 19.77 -7.56 -2.90
CA SER A 100 21.09 -8.19 -3.04
C SER A 100 21.16 -9.22 -4.17
N CYS A 101 20.02 -9.82 -4.53
CA CYS A 101 19.86 -10.70 -5.70
C CYS A 101 19.65 -9.93 -7.02
N GLY A 102 19.70 -8.59 -6.98
CA GLY A 102 19.58 -7.74 -8.17
C GLY A 102 18.14 -7.45 -8.61
N ILE A 103 17.14 -7.79 -7.78
CA ILE A 103 15.73 -7.47 -8.04
C ILE A 103 15.50 -5.99 -7.78
N ARG A 104 14.83 -5.31 -8.72
CA ARG A 104 14.46 -3.90 -8.58
C ARG A 104 13.19 -3.79 -7.71
N LEU A 105 13.22 -2.90 -6.72
CA LEU A 105 12.11 -2.73 -5.78
C LEU A 105 11.39 -1.43 -6.05
N TYR A 106 10.05 -1.48 -6.11
CA TYR A 106 9.18 -0.33 -6.36
C TYR A 106 8.08 -0.27 -5.30
N ILE A 107 7.65 0.94 -4.99
CA ILE A 107 6.41 1.17 -4.23
C ILE A 107 5.38 1.80 -5.16
N TYR A 108 4.13 1.28 -5.13
CA TYR A 108 2.97 1.91 -5.76
C TYR A 108 1.81 1.94 -4.77
N THR A 109 1.46 3.12 -4.28
CA THR A 109 0.48 3.30 -3.20
C THR A 109 -0.49 4.45 -3.48
N ASN A 110 -1.73 4.32 -2.96
CA ASN A 110 -2.74 5.39 -2.95
C ASN A 110 -2.55 6.40 -1.80
N LYS A 111 -1.49 6.25 -1.00
CA LYS A 111 -1.14 7.19 0.06
C LYS A 111 -0.63 8.51 -0.51
N PRO A 112 -0.92 9.67 0.14
CA PRO A 112 -0.40 10.98 -0.27
C PRO A 112 1.14 11.03 -0.30
N TYR A 113 1.67 11.73 -1.32
CA TYR A 113 3.10 11.82 -1.63
C TYR A 113 3.95 12.25 -0.44
N GLU A 114 3.59 13.36 0.22
CA GLU A 114 4.39 13.94 1.30
C GLU A 114 4.58 12.97 2.48
N MET A 115 3.53 12.23 2.82
CA MET A 115 3.54 11.24 3.89
C MET A 115 4.31 9.98 3.48
N THR A 116 4.12 9.53 2.22
CA THR A 116 4.83 8.38 1.67
C THR A 116 6.34 8.58 1.66
N GLU A 117 6.81 9.71 1.12
CA GLU A 117 8.24 10.05 1.08
C GLU A 117 8.85 10.09 2.49
N SER A 118 8.13 10.67 3.45
CA SER A 118 8.59 10.76 4.83
C SER A 118 8.69 9.40 5.50
N LEU A 119 7.68 8.52 5.32
CA LEU A 119 7.68 7.16 5.85
C LEU A 119 8.79 6.31 5.23
N VAL A 120 8.93 6.36 3.92
CA VAL A 120 9.97 5.61 3.21
C VAL A 120 11.37 6.05 3.68
N LYS A 121 11.60 7.34 3.80
CA LYS A 121 12.88 7.88 4.30
C LYS A 121 13.17 7.50 5.74
N TYR A 122 12.14 7.38 6.59
CA TYR A 122 12.32 7.06 8.00
C TYR A 122 12.55 5.56 8.24
N HIS A 123 11.80 4.69 7.55
CA HIS A 123 11.79 3.25 7.84
C HIS A 123 12.73 2.42 6.98
N PHE A 124 13.14 2.92 5.82
CA PHE A 124 13.94 2.16 4.86
C PHE A 124 15.28 2.82 4.55
N LYS A 125 16.28 2.01 4.22
CA LYS A 125 17.58 2.51 3.79
C LYS A 125 17.44 3.36 2.53
N LYS A 126 18.26 4.39 2.43
CA LYS A 126 18.39 5.19 1.21
C LYS A 126 18.68 4.27 0.02
N ASP A 127 18.08 4.56 -1.10
CA ASP A 127 18.28 3.83 -2.37
C ASP A 127 17.82 2.34 -2.34
N LEU A 128 17.03 1.92 -1.34
CA LEU A 128 16.45 0.58 -1.31
C LEU A 128 15.48 0.40 -2.48
N PHE A 129 14.59 1.34 -2.70
CA PHE A 129 13.62 1.32 -3.79
C PHE A 129 14.17 2.07 -5.02
N SER A 130 13.98 1.48 -6.20
CA SER A 130 14.30 2.11 -7.48
C SER A 130 13.40 3.30 -7.74
N LYS A 131 12.12 3.18 -7.37
CA LYS A 131 11.17 4.30 -7.41
C LYS A 131 10.02 4.12 -6.42
N VAL A 132 9.51 5.24 -5.92
CA VAL A 132 8.30 5.32 -5.09
C VAL A 132 7.26 6.12 -5.85
N VAL A 133 6.12 5.49 -6.14
CA VAL A 133 4.99 6.09 -6.84
C VAL A 133 3.83 6.22 -5.87
N SER A 134 3.43 7.43 -5.61
CA SER A 134 2.38 7.81 -4.64
C SER A 134 1.60 9.03 -5.14
N ILE A 135 0.48 9.35 -4.51
CA ILE A 135 -0.49 10.31 -5.03
C ILE A 135 -0.09 11.74 -4.70
N LYS A 136 0.16 12.56 -5.72
CA LYS A 136 0.33 14.02 -5.62
C LYS A 136 -1.01 14.73 -5.72
N LYS A 137 -1.11 15.95 -5.22
CA LYS A 137 -2.34 16.77 -5.26
C LYS A 137 -2.88 17.00 -6.68
N THR A 138 -2.01 16.90 -7.69
CA THR A 138 -2.35 17.09 -9.11
C THR A 138 -2.84 15.82 -9.80
N ASP A 139 -2.60 14.64 -9.20
CA ASP A 139 -2.95 13.37 -9.82
C ASP A 139 -4.47 13.15 -9.82
N ARG A 140 -4.95 12.50 -10.85
CA ARG A 140 -6.37 12.21 -11.06
C ARG A 140 -6.65 10.71 -11.19
N THR A 141 -5.61 9.89 -11.21
CA THR A 141 -5.67 8.43 -11.31
C THR A 141 -5.08 7.81 -10.06
N PHE A 142 -5.72 6.75 -9.59
CA PHE A 142 -5.40 6.04 -8.35
C PHE A 142 -5.46 4.54 -8.62
N LYS A 143 -4.74 3.72 -7.83
CA LYS A 143 -4.96 2.28 -7.91
C LYS A 143 -6.46 1.97 -7.80
N PRO A 144 -7.02 1.08 -8.61
CA PRO A 144 -6.34 0.10 -9.46
C PRO A 144 -6.01 0.58 -10.90
N ASP A 145 -6.19 1.87 -11.24
CA ASP A 145 -5.74 2.42 -12.53
C ASP A 145 -4.21 2.43 -12.59
N PRO A 146 -3.57 1.73 -13.56
CA PRO A 146 -2.14 1.62 -13.63
C PRO A 146 -1.43 2.84 -14.25
N SER A 147 -2.20 3.79 -14.81
CA SER A 147 -1.68 4.89 -15.65
C SER A 147 -0.61 5.74 -14.95
N LEU A 148 -0.80 6.02 -13.64
CA LEU A 148 0.18 6.79 -12.88
C LEU A 148 1.50 6.01 -12.76
N PHE A 149 1.43 4.74 -12.39
CA PHE A 149 2.62 3.90 -12.26
C PHE A 149 3.36 3.78 -13.60
N LEU A 150 2.66 3.43 -14.67
CA LEU A 150 3.23 3.28 -16.01
C LEU A 150 3.94 4.55 -16.47
N LYS A 151 3.33 5.72 -16.27
CA LYS A 151 3.95 7.02 -16.57
C LYS A 151 5.22 7.25 -15.77
N GLU A 152 5.18 6.99 -14.48
CA GLU A 152 6.32 7.24 -13.58
C GLU A 152 7.50 6.30 -13.84
N VAL A 153 7.26 5.06 -14.33
CA VAL A 153 8.30 4.07 -14.61
C VAL A 153 8.59 3.90 -16.10
N GLU A 154 8.09 4.77 -16.97
CA GLU A 154 8.22 4.67 -18.44
C GLU A 154 9.66 4.41 -18.91
N LYS A 155 10.64 4.98 -18.22
CA LYS A 155 12.08 4.87 -18.57
C LYS A 155 12.82 3.72 -17.88
N GLU A 156 12.12 2.98 -17.02
CA GLU A 156 12.73 1.93 -16.19
C GLU A 156 12.86 0.58 -16.94
N ASN A 157 12.21 0.42 -18.10
CA ASN A 157 12.20 -0.84 -18.88
C ASN A 157 11.84 -2.06 -18.00
N ILE A 158 10.71 -2.00 -17.28
CA ILE A 158 10.24 -3.08 -16.42
C ILE A 158 9.63 -4.20 -17.29
N SER A 159 10.05 -5.45 -17.08
CA SER A 159 9.34 -6.64 -17.57
C SER A 159 8.23 -6.99 -16.60
N PHE A 160 6.99 -6.60 -16.89
CA PHE A 160 5.84 -6.91 -16.02
C PHE A 160 5.55 -8.41 -15.95
N GLU A 161 5.83 -9.17 -17.00
CA GLU A 161 5.69 -10.63 -17.04
C GLU A 161 6.60 -11.32 -16.00
N ASP A 162 7.83 -10.78 -15.84
CA ASP A 162 8.84 -11.28 -14.89
C ASP A 162 8.78 -10.57 -13.53
N SER A 163 7.74 -9.77 -13.29
CA SER A 163 7.58 -9.01 -12.05
C SER A 163 6.57 -9.65 -11.11
N PHE A 164 6.71 -9.33 -9.81
CA PHE A 164 5.76 -9.70 -8.76
C PHE A 164 5.13 -8.44 -8.18
N TYR A 165 3.83 -8.51 -7.89
CA TYR A 165 3.12 -7.45 -7.19
C TYR A 165 2.68 -7.94 -5.81
N PHE A 166 2.97 -7.17 -4.76
CA PHE A 166 2.65 -7.50 -3.38
C PHE A 166 1.65 -6.48 -2.83
N GLY A 167 0.57 -6.97 -2.23
CA GLY A 167 -0.45 -6.13 -1.62
C GLY A 167 -1.39 -6.92 -0.73
N ASP A 168 -2.16 -6.22 0.10
CA ASP A 168 -3.04 -6.84 1.09
C ASP A 168 -4.53 -6.68 0.77
N SER A 169 -4.88 -6.06 -0.36
CA SER A 169 -6.26 -5.68 -0.68
C SER A 169 -6.71 -6.09 -2.09
N GLU A 170 -8.02 -6.02 -2.31
CA GLU A 170 -8.63 -6.18 -3.64
C GLU A 170 -8.15 -5.14 -4.65
N VAL A 171 -7.79 -3.94 -4.17
CA VAL A 171 -7.24 -2.87 -5.01
C VAL A 171 -5.90 -3.29 -5.60
N ASP A 172 -5.09 -3.99 -4.83
CA ASP A 172 -3.78 -4.50 -5.26
C ASP A 172 -3.92 -5.62 -6.27
N ILE A 173 -4.83 -6.56 -6.01
CA ILE A 173 -5.14 -7.66 -6.95
C ILE A 173 -5.59 -7.08 -8.31
N MET A 174 -6.48 -6.09 -8.29
CA MET A 174 -6.92 -5.42 -9.52
C MET A 174 -5.79 -4.62 -10.18
N THR A 175 -4.92 -3.99 -9.40
CA THR A 175 -3.77 -3.25 -9.92
C THR A 175 -2.78 -4.18 -10.63
N ALA A 176 -2.44 -5.32 -10.01
CA ALA A 176 -1.57 -6.32 -10.63
C ALA A 176 -2.15 -6.82 -11.96
N LYS A 177 -3.46 -7.13 -11.99
CA LYS A 177 -4.17 -7.51 -13.21
C LYS A 177 -4.08 -6.42 -14.30
N ASN A 178 -4.32 -5.17 -13.93
CA ASN A 178 -4.31 -4.04 -14.87
C ASN A 178 -2.89 -3.69 -15.37
N LEU A 179 -1.86 -4.07 -14.63
CA LEU A 179 -0.45 -4.03 -15.04
C LEU A 179 -0.01 -5.27 -15.85
N ASN A 180 -0.91 -6.26 -16.07
CA ASN A 180 -0.59 -7.57 -16.65
C ASN A 180 0.49 -8.34 -15.87
N ILE A 181 0.52 -8.21 -14.55
CA ILE A 181 1.39 -8.97 -13.66
C ILE A 181 0.63 -10.20 -13.18
N GLU A 182 1.04 -11.39 -13.65
CA GLU A 182 0.43 -12.66 -13.23
C GLU A 182 0.89 -13.10 -11.83
N ASN A 183 2.09 -12.68 -11.42
CA ASN A 183 2.65 -13.06 -10.12
C ASN A 183 2.15 -12.12 -9.01
N MET A 184 0.82 -12.09 -8.81
CA MET A 184 0.22 -11.39 -7.67
C MET A 184 0.38 -12.20 -6.39
N VAL A 185 1.01 -11.59 -5.40
CA VAL A 185 1.20 -12.11 -4.03
C VAL A 185 0.33 -11.30 -3.08
N SER A 186 -0.72 -11.90 -2.56
CA SER A 186 -1.48 -11.25 -1.49
C SER A 186 -0.92 -11.62 -0.14
N VAL A 187 -0.70 -10.60 0.69
CA VAL A 187 -0.21 -10.76 2.07
C VAL A 187 -1.39 -10.81 3.04
N THR A 188 -1.44 -11.83 3.89
CA THR A 188 -2.55 -12.06 4.82
C THR A 188 -2.28 -11.47 6.21
N TYR A 189 -1.07 -11.00 6.44
CA TYR A 189 -0.71 -10.25 7.66
C TYR A 189 -1.13 -8.77 7.62
N GLY A 190 -1.63 -8.30 6.46
CA GLY A 190 -2.14 -6.94 6.26
C GLY A 190 -3.56 -6.73 6.78
N TYR A 191 -4.33 -5.89 6.11
CA TYR A 191 -5.63 -5.45 6.61
C TYR A 191 -6.81 -6.35 6.20
N LYS A 192 -6.72 -7.03 5.04
CA LYS A 192 -7.78 -7.97 4.61
C LYS A 192 -7.47 -9.38 5.08
N THR A 193 -8.53 -10.09 5.49
CA THR A 193 -8.38 -11.48 5.95
C THR A 193 -8.01 -12.43 4.81
N ARG A 194 -7.36 -13.56 5.16
CA ARG A 194 -7.10 -14.64 4.22
C ARG A 194 -8.38 -15.07 3.49
N GLU A 195 -9.47 -15.28 4.22
CA GLU A 195 -10.75 -15.69 3.66
C GLU A 195 -11.28 -14.68 2.61
N PHE A 196 -11.15 -13.38 2.87
CA PHE A 196 -11.54 -12.34 1.92
C PHE A 196 -10.70 -12.45 0.63
N LEU A 197 -9.37 -12.54 0.75
CA LEU A 197 -8.45 -12.59 -0.39
C LEU A 197 -8.65 -13.88 -1.22
N GLU A 198 -8.86 -15.03 -0.55
CA GLU A 198 -9.14 -16.30 -1.21
C GLU A 198 -10.49 -16.31 -1.93
N ASN A 199 -11.49 -15.59 -1.45
CA ASN A 199 -12.84 -15.55 -2.01
C ASN A 199 -13.06 -14.38 -2.98
N PHE A 200 -12.10 -13.48 -3.15
CA PHE A 200 -12.23 -12.41 -4.13
C PHE A 200 -12.36 -12.98 -5.56
N SER A 201 -13.10 -12.29 -6.43
CA SER A 201 -13.42 -12.76 -7.79
C SER A 201 -12.20 -13.01 -8.68
N ILE A 202 -11.12 -12.24 -8.45
CA ILE A 202 -9.82 -12.43 -9.10
C ILE A 202 -8.89 -13.02 -8.04
N LYS A 203 -8.35 -14.22 -8.31
CA LYS A 203 -7.50 -14.88 -7.33
C LYS A 203 -6.06 -14.38 -7.41
N PRO A 204 -5.41 -14.08 -6.28
CA PRO A 204 -3.97 -13.91 -6.27
C PRO A 204 -3.29 -15.27 -6.60
N LYS A 205 -2.13 -15.21 -7.23
CA LYS A 205 -1.36 -16.43 -7.56
C LYS A 205 -0.74 -17.05 -6.31
N TYR A 206 -0.36 -16.20 -5.36
CA TYR A 206 0.26 -16.61 -4.10
C TYR A 206 -0.40 -15.90 -2.93
N LEU A 207 -0.43 -16.59 -1.78
CA LEU A 207 -0.80 -16.05 -0.48
C LEU A 207 0.33 -16.33 0.48
N ILE A 208 0.81 -15.30 1.17
CA ILE A 208 1.84 -15.40 2.21
C ILE A 208 1.32 -14.88 3.54
N ASP A 209 1.68 -15.56 4.62
CA ASP A 209 1.25 -15.21 5.98
C ASP A 209 2.33 -14.45 6.76
N ASP A 210 3.55 -14.47 6.25
CA ASP A 210 4.71 -13.83 6.88
C ASP A 210 5.56 -13.15 5.81
N ALA A 211 6.04 -11.95 6.09
CA ALA A 211 6.86 -11.20 5.15
C ALA A 211 8.21 -11.89 4.84
N ARG A 212 8.68 -12.80 5.69
CA ARG A 212 9.88 -13.61 5.45
C ARG A 212 9.73 -14.55 4.26
N GLU A 213 8.49 -14.94 3.91
CA GLU A 213 8.21 -15.77 2.72
C GLU A 213 8.55 -15.07 1.40
N ILE A 214 8.71 -13.73 1.40
CA ILE A 214 9.25 -12.99 0.24
C ILE A 214 10.65 -13.51 -0.12
N LYS A 215 11.48 -13.86 0.87
CA LYS A 215 12.79 -14.45 0.63
C LYS A 215 12.67 -15.82 -0.04
N ASP A 216 11.70 -16.63 0.38
CA ASP A 216 11.46 -17.95 -0.21
C ASP A 216 11.08 -17.84 -1.69
N ILE A 217 10.33 -16.78 -2.06
CA ILE A 217 10.01 -16.49 -3.47
C ILE A 217 11.29 -16.20 -4.27
N VAL A 218 12.20 -15.39 -3.71
CA VAL A 218 13.49 -15.08 -4.33
C VAL A 218 14.32 -16.35 -4.48
N ASP A 219 14.49 -17.12 -3.40
CA ASP A 219 15.37 -18.29 -3.34
C ASP A 219 14.90 -19.42 -4.27
N ARG A 220 13.59 -19.57 -4.53
CA ARG A 220 13.05 -20.55 -5.50
C ARG A 220 13.48 -20.29 -6.95
N VAL A 221 13.74 -19.05 -7.29
CA VAL A 221 14.11 -18.65 -8.66
C VAL A 221 15.64 -18.62 -8.84
N TYR A 222 16.40 -18.35 -7.79
CA TYR A 222 17.86 -18.15 -7.86
C TYR A 222 18.68 -19.35 -7.32
N ASN A 223 18.04 -20.37 -6.72
CA ASN A 223 18.64 -21.64 -6.31
C ASN A 223 18.14 -22.81 -7.16
#